data_c461d339c80deded2a039db41786d06c
#
_entry.id   c461d339c80deded2a039db41786d06c
#
_cell.length_a   1.000
_cell.length_b   1.000
_cell.length_c   1.000
_cell.angle_alpha   90.00
_cell.angle_beta   90.00
_cell.angle_gamma   90.00
#
_symmetry.space_group_name_H-M   'P 1'
#
loop_
_entity.id
_entity.type
_entity.pdbx_description
1 polymer ?
#
loop_
_entity_poly.entity_id
_entity_poly.type
_entity_poly.pdbx_seq_one_letter_code
_entity_poly.pdbx_strand_id
1 'polypeptide(L)'
;GQNVEEELILAAGLAKPSSRGKRPYDTFRNRIIYPIRDSRGRCIGFGGRAMDPNNNAKYLNSPETELFDKGRSLYNYGSAREAAGKGQPLIVAEGYMDVIALVEAGFSSAVAPLGTAVTETQLQLMWRISDEPVIALDGDTAGVRAAQRVVDLALPLLEAGKSLRFAVMPQGQDPDDLLKAGGPAAMKKLLDEAKPMVDLLWEREVSGKNLDSPERKAALDKSLRETIKLIKDPSIRGHYAQ
;
A
#
# COMPACT_ATOMS: atom_id res chain seq x y z
N GLY A 1 -21.98 -25.92 11.28
CA GLY A 1 -22.76 -25.55 11.70
C GLY A 1 -23.44 -24.68 12.76
N GLN A 2 -23.52 -23.36 12.60
CA GLN A 2 -24.20 -22.47 13.57
C GLN A 2 -25.56 -22.00 13.05
N ASN A 3 -26.24 -22.75 12.17
CA ASN A 3 -27.55 -22.40 11.59
C ASN A 3 -27.64 -20.97 11.03
N VAL A 4 -26.56 -20.50 10.37
CA VAL A 4 -26.54 -19.24 9.63
C VAL A 4 -27.23 -19.47 8.29
N GLU A 5 -28.11 -18.58 7.88
CA GLU A 5 -28.83 -18.67 6.61
C GLU A 5 -27.83 -18.57 5.44
N GLU A 6 -28.09 -19.35 4.39
CA GLU A 6 -27.21 -19.41 3.21
C GLU A 6 -27.07 -18.04 2.54
N GLU A 7 -28.14 -17.26 2.51
CA GLU A 7 -28.16 -15.90 1.97
C GLU A 7 -27.15 -14.97 2.66
N LEU A 8 -27.07 -15.03 3.99
CA LEU A 8 -26.10 -14.25 4.77
C LEU A 8 -24.65 -14.70 4.51
N ILE A 9 -24.43 -16.01 4.33
CA ILE A 9 -23.11 -16.56 4.01
C ILE A 9 -22.64 -16.05 2.62
N LEU A 10 -23.54 -16.01 1.65
CA LEU A 10 -23.29 -15.47 0.31
C LEU A 10 -23.05 -13.95 0.35
N ALA A 11 -23.92 -13.20 1.07
CA ALA A 11 -23.80 -11.76 1.22
C ALA A 11 -22.48 -11.34 1.90
N ALA A 12 -22.00 -12.13 2.86
CA ALA A 12 -20.70 -11.93 3.51
C ALA A 12 -19.50 -12.37 2.64
N GLY A 13 -19.73 -12.90 1.43
CA GLY A 13 -18.68 -13.35 0.53
C GLY A 13 -17.91 -14.60 1.00
N LEU A 14 -18.45 -15.34 1.97
CA LEU A 14 -17.84 -16.57 2.50
C LEU A 14 -18.08 -17.79 1.61
N ALA A 15 -19.13 -17.75 0.81
CA ALA A 15 -19.41 -18.74 -0.22
C ALA A 15 -19.69 -18.04 -1.57
N LYS A 16 -19.56 -18.79 -2.64
CA LYS A 16 -19.88 -18.36 -4.01
C LYS A 16 -20.98 -19.21 -4.61
N PRO A 17 -21.93 -18.60 -5.36
CA PRO A 17 -22.94 -19.38 -6.07
C PRO A 17 -22.30 -20.30 -7.10
N SER A 18 -22.84 -21.48 -7.30
CA SER A 18 -22.40 -22.41 -8.32
C SER A 18 -23.02 -22.05 -9.66
N SER A 19 -22.22 -21.96 -10.73
CA SER A 19 -22.66 -21.70 -12.11
C SER A 19 -23.54 -22.80 -12.74
N ARG A 20 -23.72 -23.96 -12.07
CA ARG A 20 -24.44 -25.12 -12.57
C ARG A 20 -25.64 -25.52 -11.70
N GLY A 21 -26.23 -24.60 -10.94
CA GLY A 21 -27.37 -24.90 -10.06
C GLY A 21 -27.06 -25.88 -8.92
N LYS A 22 -25.78 -26.13 -8.65
CA LYS A 22 -25.31 -26.91 -7.50
C LYS A 22 -25.26 -26.02 -6.25
N ARG A 23 -25.10 -26.63 -5.08
CA ARG A 23 -24.93 -25.91 -3.83
C ARG A 23 -23.78 -24.91 -3.91
N PRO A 24 -23.87 -23.76 -3.26
CA PRO A 24 -22.76 -22.83 -3.10
C PRO A 24 -21.49 -23.52 -2.57
N TYR A 25 -20.34 -22.97 -2.85
CA TYR A 25 -19.06 -23.50 -2.41
C TYR A 25 -18.25 -22.42 -1.67
N ASP A 26 -17.42 -22.83 -0.70
CA ASP A 26 -16.63 -21.95 0.13
C ASP A 26 -15.67 -21.10 -0.72
N THR A 27 -15.62 -19.79 -0.44
CA THR A 27 -14.68 -18.86 -1.06
C THR A 27 -13.26 -19.20 -0.70
N PHE A 28 -13.01 -19.55 0.56
CA PHE A 28 -11.68 -19.88 1.07
C PHE A 28 -11.56 -21.38 1.32
N ARG A 29 -10.73 -22.06 0.52
CA ARG A 29 -10.47 -23.50 0.65
C ARG A 29 -8.97 -23.74 0.75
N ASN A 30 -8.56 -24.53 1.75
CA ASN A 30 -7.17 -24.87 2.04
C ASN A 30 -6.27 -23.62 2.11
N ARG A 31 -6.66 -22.65 2.99
CA ARG A 31 -5.98 -21.38 3.17
C ARG A 31 -5.86 -21.02 4.65
N ILE A 32 -4.75 -20.37 4.98
CA ILE A 32 -4.64 -19.60 6.23
C ILE A 32 -5.46 -18.33 6.05
N ILE A 33 -6.30 -18.01 7.04
CA ILE A 33 -7.26 -16.91 6.97
C ILE A 33 -6.81 -15.76 7.87
N TYR A 34 -6.80 -14.56 7.32
CA TYR A 34 -6.46 -13.32 8.00
C TYR A 34 -7.69 -12.43 8.04
N PRO A 35 -8.25 -12.10 9.22
CA PRO A 35 -9.40 -11.23 9.29
C PRO A 35 -9.03 -9.80 8.92
N ILE A 36 -9.82 -9.19 8.03
CA ILE A 36 -9.75 -7.78 7.70
C ILE A 36 -10.74 -7.05 8.59
N ARG A 37 -10.28 -6.00 9.27
CA ARG A 37 -11.07 -5.29 10.27
C ARG A 37 -11.26 -3.82 9.89
N ASP A 38 -12.42 -3.27 10.24
CA ASP A 38 -12.68 -1.85 10.13
C ASP A 38 -11.96 -1.04 11.24
N SER A 39 -12.15 0.28 11.23
CA SER A 39 -11.57 1.20 12.22
C SER A 39 -12.07 0.98 13.66
N ARG A 40 -13.13 0.20 13.85
CA ARG A 40 -13.71 -0.18 15.15
C ARG A 40 -13.32 -1.60 15.56
N GLY A 41 -12.47 -2.29 14.79
CA GLY A 41 -12.02 -3.65 15.04
C GLY A 41 -13.03 -4.74 14.63
N ARG A 42 -14.14 -4.41 13.99
CA ARG A 42 -15.14 -5.40 13.51
C ARG A 42 -14.60 -6.07 12.25
N CYS A 43 -14.75 -7.39 12.15
CA CYS A 43 -14.37 -8.13 10.94
C CYS A 43 -15.33 -7.79 9.80
N ILE A 44 -14.79 -7.31 8.69
CA ILE A 44 -15.53 -6.90 7.48
C ILE A 44 -15.23 -7.79 6.28
N GLY A 45 -14.17 -8.59 6.34
CA GLY A 45 -13.74 -9.50 5.28
C GLY A 45 -12.54 -10.32 5.71
N PHE A 46 -12.01 -11.08 4.78
CA PHE A 46 -10.88 -11.97 5.01
C PHE A 46 -9.88 -11.90 3.87
N GLY A 47 -8.58 -11.99 4.22
CA GLY A 47 -7.52 -12.40 3.32
C GLY A 47 -7.22 -13.87 3.52
N GLY A 48 -6.82 -14.58 2.48
CA GLY A 48 -6.46 -15.99 2.56
C GLY A 48 -5.18 -16.29 1.81
N ARG A 49 -4.18 -16.88 2.47
CA ARG A 49 -2.95 -17.40 1.85
C ARG A 49 -3.10 -18.89 1.60
N ALA A 50 -2.90 -19.34 0.36
CA ALA A 50 -2.93 -20.75 0.01
C ALA A 50 -1.88 -21.53 0.81
N MET A 51 -2.26 -22.69 1.33
CA MET A 51 -1.33 -23.63 1.98
C MET A 51 -0.56 -24.48 0.95
N ASP A 52 -1.15 -24.67 -0.23
CA ASP A 52 -0.49 -25.33 -1.36
C ASP A 52 0.36 -24.30 -2.13
N PRO A 53 1.70 -24.48 -2.21
CA PRO A 53 2.59 -23.58 -2.94
C PRO A 53 2.31 -23.52 -4.45
N ASN A 54 1.68 -24.58 -5.03
CA ASN A 54 1.34 -24.65 -6.45
C ASN A 54 -0.02 -24.04 -6.77
N ASN A 55 -0.72 -23.46 -5.80
CA ASN A 55 -2.00 -22.83 -6.05
C ASN A 55 -1.83 -21.55 -6.88
N ASN A 56 -2.51 -21.46 -8.03
CA ASN A 56 -2.44 -20.31 -8.94
C ASN A 56 -2.81 -18.97 -8.27
N ALA A 57 -3.62 -19.00 -7.23
CA ALA A 57 -3.98 -17.83 -6.43
C ALA A 57 -3.33 -17.92 -5.04
N LYS A 58 -2.03 -17.57 -4.95
CA LYS A 58 -1.28 -17.57 -3.68
C LYS A 58 -2.03 -16.78 -2.60
N TYR A 59 -2.56 -15.62 -2.95
CA TYR A 59 -3.38 -14.78 -2.08
C TYR A 59 -4.78 -14.58 -2.67
N LEU A 60 -5.78 -14.57 -1.79
CA LEU A 60 -7.18 -14.34 -2.14
C LEU A 60 -7.81 -13.46 -1.06
N ASN A 61 -8.47 -12.39 -1.46
CA ASN A 61 -9.28 -11.57 -0.54
C ASN A 61 -10.77 -11.83 -0.75
N SER A 62 -11.57 -11.52 0.27
CA SER A 62 -13.04 -11.48 0.14
C SER A 62 -13.44 -10.70 -1.12
N PRO A 63 -14.52 -11.08 -1.79
CA PRO A 63 -15.13 -10.22 -2.80
C PRO A 63 -15.62 -8.91 -2.17
N GLU A 64 -15.94 -7.93 -3.00
CA GLU A 64 -16.66 -6.73 -2.57
C GLU A 64 -18.02 -7.12 -1.99
N THR A 65 -18.38 -6.54 -0.85
CA THR A 65 -19.64 -6.74 -0.16
C THR A 65 -20.14 -5.41 0.41
N GLU A 66 -21.35 -5.37 0.97
CA GLU A 66 -21.85 -4.19 1.68
C GLU A 66 -20.93 -3.75 2.85
N LEU A 67 -20.19 -4.69 3.43
CA LEU A 67 -19.28 -4.43 4.56
C LEU A 67 -17.85 -4.16 4.12
N PHE A 68 -17.43 -4.62 2.95
CA PHE A 68 -16.04 -4.65 2.54
C PHE A 68 -15.83 -4.11 1.12
N ASP A 69 -15.10 -3.00 1.04
CA ASP A 69 -14.62 -2.37 -0.19
C ASP A 69 -13.09 -2.30 -0.13
N LYS A 70 -12.40 -3.05 -1.01
CA LYS A 70 -10.94 -3.12 -1.05
C LYS A 70 -10.30 -1.76 -1.33
N GLY A 71 -10.92 -0.98 -2.21
CA GLY A 71 -10.41 0.35 -2.60
C GLY A 71 -10.57 1.40 -1.51
N ARG A 72 -11.35 1.11 -0.46
CA ARG A 72 -11.64 2.02 0.65
C ARG A 72 -11.18 1.47 2.00
N SER A 73 -10.44 0.39 2.00
CA SER A 73 -9.97 -0.28 3.22
C SER A 73 -8.46 -0.46 3.19
N LEU A 74 -7.83 -0.41 4.36
CA LEU A 74 -6.45 -0.77 4.58
C LEU A 74 -6.38 -1.88 5.63
N TYR A 75 -5.55 -2.90 5.38
CA TYR A 75 -5.27 -3.91 6.40
C TYR A 75 -4.61 -3.27 7.62
N ASN A 76 -5.01 -3.70 8.81
CA ASN A 76 -4.50 -3.22 10.11
C ASN A 76 -4.76 -1.73 10.42
N TYR A 77 -5.68 -1.05 9.73
CA TYR A 77 -5.92 0.38 9.87
C TYR A 77 -6.17 0.84 11.32
N GLY A 78 -7.01 0.12 12.08
CA GLY A 78 -7.38 0.51 13.46
C GLY A 78 -6.18 0.52 14.40
N SER A 79 -5.41 -0.59 14.43
CA SER A 79 -4.23 -0.74 15.29
C SER A 79 -3.11 0.22 14.87
N ALA A 80 -2.89 0.39 13.56
CA ALA A 80 -1.88 1.31 13.04
C ALA A 80 -2.17 2.76 13.44
N ARG A 81 -3.44 3.20 13.37
CA ARG A 81 -3.85 4.53 13.83
C ARG A 81 -3.58 4.74 15.31
N GLU A 82 -3.85 3.73 16.13
CA GLU A 82 -3.56 3.80 17.56
C GLU A 82 -2.05 3.91 17.84
N ALA A 83 -1.23 3.13 17.16
CA ALA A 83 0.22 3.14 17.29
C ALA A 83 0.83 4.47 16.78
N ALA A 84 0.33 5.01 15.67
CA ALA A 84 0.74 6.32 15.15
C ALA A 84 0.39 7.45 16.12
N GLY A 85 -0.77 7.38 16.78
CA GLY A 85 -1.15 8.33 17.84
C GLY A 85 -0.22 8.29 19.07
N LYS A 86 0.57 7.23 19.22
CA LYS A 86 1.64 7.09 20.22
C LYS A 86 3.03 7.48 19.70
N GLY A 87 3.10 8.07 18.51
CA GLY A 87 4.33 8.61 17.92
C GLY A 87 5.10 7.68 17.00
N GLN A 88 4.54 6.50 16.64
CA GLN A 88 5.18 5.66 15.63
C GLN A 88 4.92 6.19 14.20
N PRO A 89 5.92 6.19 13.30
CA PRO A 89 5.70 6.55 11.90
C PRO A 89 4.76 5.54 11.23
N LEU A 90 3.84 6.02 10.40
CA LEU A 90 3.00 5.14 9.59
C LEU A 90 3.82 4.53 8.46
N ILE A 91 3.85 3.20 8.40
CA ILE A 91 4.49 2.41 7.35
C ILE A 91 3.40 1.80 6.47
N VAL A 92 3.56 1.91 5.16
CA VAL A 92 2.64 1.34 4.17
C VAL A 92 3.41 0.28 3.40
N ALA A 93 3.11 -0.99 3.63
CA ALA A 93 3.69 -2.13 2.91
C ALA A 93 2.79 -2.57 1.75
N GLU A 94 3.28 -3.45 0.87
CA GLU A 94 2.51 -3.94 -0.28
C GLU A 94 1.45 -4.96 0.11
N GLY A 95 1.73 -5.82 1.10
CA GLY A 95 0.85 -6.91 1.51
C GLY A 95 0.67 -7.05 3.02
N TYR A 96 -0.37 -7.79 3.40
CA TYR A 96 -0.66 -8.01 4.81
C TYR A 96 0.34 -8.95 5.51
N MET A 97 1.11 -9.74 4.76
CA MET A 97 2.19 -10.54 5.35
C MET A 97 3.33 -9.65 5.83
N ASP A 98 3.69 -8.63 5.04
CA ASP A 98 4.70 -7.64 5.42
C ASP A 98 4.24 -6.82 6.63
N VAL A 99 2.95 -6.46 6.68
CA VAL A 99 2.37 -5.78 7.85
C VAL A 99 2.49 -6.66 9.10
N ILE A 100 2.22 -7.95 9.00
CA ILE A 100 2.34 -8.88 10.14
C ILE A 100 3.80 -8.94 10.60
N ALA A 101 4.75 -9.12 9.69
CA ALA A 101 6.18 -9.16 10.00
C ALA A 101 6.66 -7.84 10.65
N LEU A 102 6.23 -6.69 10.12
CA LEU A 102 6.52 -5.37 10.68
C LEU A 102 5.97 -5.22 12.11
N VAL A 103 4.71 -5.61 12.33
CA VAL A 103 4.07 -5.52 13.66
C VAL A 103 4.76 -6.43 14.67
N GLU A 104 5.11 -7.67 14.30
CA GLU A 104 5.86 -8.60 15.14
C GLU A 104 7.26 -8.06 15.48
N ALA A 105 7.87 -7.32 14.56
CA ALA A 105 9.17 -6.66 14.77
C ALA A 105 9.08 -5.34 15.58
N GLY A 106 7.87 -4.93 16.03
CA GLY A 106 7.65 -3.73 16.84
C GLY A 106 7.19 -2.49 16.08
N PHE A 107 7.05 -2.55 14.76
CA PHE A 107 6.53 -1.46 13.91
C PHE A 107 5.01 -1.55 13.81
N SER A 108 4.32 -1.27 14.92
CA SER A 108 2.88 -1.50 15.05
C SER A 108 2.03 -0.56 14.19
N SER A 109 2.58 0.57 13.73
CA SER A 109 1.91 1.51 12.83
C SER A 109 2.16 1.13 11.36
N ALA A 110 1.84 -0.11 10.98
CA ALA A 110 1.96 -0.61 9.62
C ALA A 110 0.60 -0.96 9.02
N VAL A 111 0.39 -0.60 7.75
CA VAL A 111 -0.84 -0.90 6.97
C VAL A 111 -0.48 -1.42 5.58
N ALA A 112 -1.44 -2.05 4.91
CA ALA A 112 -1.29 -2.41 3.49
C ALA A 112 -2.62 -2.23 2.73
N PRO A 113 -2.57 -1.93 1.42
CA PRO A 113 -3.68 -2.12 0.49
C PRO A 113 -4.09 -3.60 0.42
N LEU A 114 -5.29 -3.86 -0.07
CA LEU A 114 -5.87 -5.20 -0.07
C LEU A 114 -5.84 -5.83 -1.47
N GLY A 115 -4.62 -6.05 -2.00
CA GLY A 115 -4.41 -6.74 -3.29
C GLY A 115 -4.75 -5.89 -4.52
N THR A 116 -4.69 -4.57 -4.39
CA THR A 116 -4.86 -3.60 -5.47
C THR A 116 -3.77 -2.53 -5.37
N ALA A 117 -3.54 -1.78 -6.45
CA ALA A 117 -2.78 -0.53 -6.36
C ALA A 117 -3.46 0.41 -5.35
N VAL A 118 -2.67 1.27 -4.71
CA VAL A 118 -3.18 2.31 -3.80
C VAL A 118 -4.20 3.18 -4.53
N THR A 119 -5.36 3.40 -3.90
CA THR A 119 -6.41 4.28 -4.41
C THR A 119 -6.34 5.66 -3.75
N GLU A 120 -7.02 6.65 -4.34
CA GLU A 120 -7.16 7.99 -3.76
C GLU A 120 -7.75 7.93 -2.34
N THR A 121 -8.80 7.13 -2.15
CA THR A 121 -9.43 6.97 -0.83
C THR A 121 -8.45 6.36 0.19
N GLN A 122 -7.66 5.37 -0.20
CA GLN A 122 -6.66 4.77 0.67
C GLN A 122 -5.55 5.77 1.00
N LEU A 123 -5.07 6.56 0.05
CA LEU A 123 -4.11 7.63 0.29
C LEU A 123 -4.64 8.67 1.28
N GLN A 124 -5.89 9.08 1.14
CA GLN A 124 -6.56 9.97 2.10
C GLN A 124 -6.69 9.33 3.49
N LEU A 125 -6.93 8.01 3.58
CA LEU A 125 -6.93 7.29 4.85
C LEU A 125 -5.55 7.29 5.51
N MET A 126 -4.47 7.12 4.75
CA MET A 126 -3.09 7.20 5.25
C MET A 126 -2.81 8.60 5.81
N TRP A 127 -3.18 9.66 5.10
CA TRP A 127 -3.01 11.04 5.56
C TRP A 127 -3.90 11.45 6.75
N ARG A 128 -4.94 10.68 7.06
CA ARG A 128 -5.69 10.86 8.33
C ARG A 128 -4.94 10.28 9.53
N ILE A 129 -3.97 9.38 9.31
CA ILE A 129 -3.16 8.78 10.37
C ILE A 129 -1.86 9.56 10.53
N SER A 130 -1.17 9.88 9.44
CA SER A 130 0.14 10.53 9.42
C SER A 130 0.19 11.53 8.27
N ASP A 131 0.77 12.69 8.52
CA ASP A 131 0.97 13.72 7.49
C ASP A 131 2.01 13.30 6.44
N GLU A 132 2.95 12.45 6.83
CA GLU A 132 4.03 11.97 5.96
C GLU A 132 4.25 10.46 6.15
N PRO A 133 3.34 9.60 5.63
CA PRO A 133 3.53 8.15 5.70
C PRO A 133 4.72 7.68 4.88
N VAL A 134 5.39 6.60 5.34
CA VAL A 134 6.51 5.96 4.65
C VAL A 134 5.98 4.77 3.84
N ILE A 135 6.10 4.85 2.53
CA ILE A 135 5.76 3.77 1.60
C ILE A 135 6.96 2.82 1.53
N ALA A 136 6.83 1.64 2.09
CA ALA A 136 7.84 0.58 2.05
C ALA A 136 7.58 -0.30 0.82
N LEU A 137 8.52 -0.30 -0.11
CA LEU A 137 8.40 -0.93 -1.43
C LEU A 137 9.34 -2.12 -1.54
N ASP A 138 8.89 -3.16 -2.22
CA ASP A 138 9.74 -4.29 -2.57
C ASP A 138 10.94 -3.85 -3.42
N GLY A 139 12.07 -4.51 -3.24
CA GLY A 139 13.33 -4.21 -3.92
C GLY A 139 13.39 -4.75 -5.35
N ASP A 140 12.31 -4.61 -6.12
CA ASP A 140 12.21 -5.08 -7.49
C ASP A 140 11.63 -4.04 -8.45
N THR A 141 11.54 -4.38 -9.73
CA THR A 141 10.99 -3.47 -10.75
C THR A 141 9.48 -3.24 -10.59
N ALA A 142 8.76 -4.12 -9.90
CA ALA A 142 7.32 -3.94 -9.64
C ALA A 142 7.12 -2.92 -8.52
N GLY A 143 7.93 -2.98 -7.45
CA GLY A 143 7.95 -1.98 -6.37
C GLY A 143 8.28 -0.58 -6.88
N VAL A 144 9.30 -0.43 -7.74
CA VAL A 144 9.62 0.86 -8.37
C VAL A 144 8.44 1.41 -9.18
N ARG A 145 7.77 0.56 -9.96
CA ARG A 145 6.55 0.98 -10.69
C ARG A 145 5.39 1.30 -9.78
N ALA A 146 5.26 0.60 -8.65
CA ALA A 146 4.26 0.91 -7.64
C ALA A 146 4.52 2.28 -7.02
N ALA A 147 5.77 2.61 -6.67
CA ALA A 147 6.17 3.94 -6.21
C ALA A 147 5.74 5.04 -7.18
N GLN A 148 6.08 4.89 -8.47
CA GLN A 148 5.74 5.88 -9.49
C GLN A 148 4.23 6.10 -9.60
N ARG A 149 3.42 5.02 -9.56
CA ARG A 149 1.95 5.15 -9.53
C ARG A 149 1.44 5.89 -8.31
N VAL A 150 2.04 5.65 -7.14
CA VAL A 150 1.65 6.36 -5.90
C VAL A 150 2.03 7.83 -5.99
N VAL A 151 3.20 8.18 -6.55
CA VAL A 151 3.60 9.57 -6.81
C VAL A 151 2.61 10.27 -7.73
N ASP A 152 2.26 9.65 -8.87
CA ASP A 152 1.31 10.22 -9.82
C ASP A 152 -0.09 10.41 -9.21
N LEU A 153 -0.53 9.48 -8.36
CA LEU A 153 -1.78 9.57 -7.62
C LEU A 153 -1.74 10.72 -6.59
N ALA A 154 -0.61 10.90 -5.91
CA ALA A 154 -0.48 11.87 -4.82
C ALA A 154 -0.37 13.31 -5.32
N LEU A 155 0.32 13.56 -6.45
CA LEU A 155 0.58 14.91 -6.96
C LEU A 155 -0.66 15.81 -7.01
N PRO A 156 -1.81 15.40 -7.60
CA PRO A 156 -3.00 16.25 -7.64
C PRO A 156 -3.73 16.38 -6.31
N LEU A 157 -3.36 15.61 -5.31
CA LEU A 157 -4.01 15.53 -4.00
C LEU A 157 -3.17 16.15 -2.88
N LEU A 158 -1.96 16.64 -3.21
CA LEU A 158 -1.10 17.28 -2.22
C LEU A 158 -1.76 18.50 -1.60
N GLU A 159 -1.68 18.58 -0.28
CA GLU A 159 -2.11 19.70 0.55
C GLU A 159 -0.94 20.14 1.43
N ALA A 160 -0.94 21.40 1.88
CA ALA A 160 0.11 21.91 2.77
C ALA A 160 0.27 21.03 4.02
N GLY A 161 1.48 20.58 4.27
CA GLY A 161 1.81 19.64 5.35
C GLY A 161 1.61 18.17 5.01
N LYS A 162 1.02 17.79 3.88
CA LYS A 162 0.86 16.40 3.44
C LYS A 162 1.94 16.03 2.42
N SER A 163 2.62 14.92 2.66
CA SER A 163 3.63 14.39 1.75
C SER A 163 3.68 12.86 1.83
N LEU A 164 4.67 12.27 1.18
CA LEU A 164 5.02 10.85 1.24
C LEU A 164 6.53 10.70 1.31
N ARG A 165 6.98 9.67 2.02
CA ARG A 165 8.36 9.19 1.94
C ARG A 165 8.39 7.77 1.39
N PHE A 166 9.50 7.38 0.80
CA PHE A 166 9.67 6.09 0.16
C PHE A 166 10.92 5.39 0.67
N ALA A 167 10.72 4.19 1.21
CA ALA A 167 11.78 3.27 1.62
C ALA A 167 11.79 2.08 0.66
N VAL A 168 12.83 1.96 -0.15
CA VAL A 168 12.98 0.85 -1.12
C VAL A 168 13.81 -0.23 -0.48
N MET A 169 13.28 -1.45 -0.40
CA MET A 169 14.00 -2.60 0.13
C MET A 169 15.24 -2.91 -0.72
N PRO A 170 16.25 -3.59 -0.17
CA PRO A 170 17.36 -4.12 -0.94
C PRO A 170 16.87 -5.01 -2.08
N GLN A 171 17.66 -5.10 -3.16
CA GLN A 171 17.28 -5.83 -4.37
C GLN A 171 16.79 -7.26 -4.07
N GLY A 172 15.60 -7.59 -4.53
CA GLY A 172 14.98 -8.91 -4.40
C GLY A 172 14.43 -9.24 -3.00
N GLN A 173 14.37 -8.26 -2.10
CA GLN A 173 13.81 -8.45 -0.76
C GLN A 173 12.47 -7.70 -0.62
N ASP A 174 11.61 -8.24 0.22
CA ASP A 174 10.44 -7.59 0.78
C ASP A 174 10.70 -7.20 2.26
N PRO A 175 9.79 -6.50 2.95
CA PRO A 175 9.95 -6.17 4.36
C PRO A 175 10.15 -7.38 5.28
N ASP A 176 9.47 -8.50 5.03
CA ASP A 176 9.62 -9.75 5.79
C ASP A 176 11.04 -10.33 5.62
N ASP A 177 11.55 -10.34 4.38
CA ASP A 177 12.91 -10.80 4.08
C ASP A 177 13.98 -9.93 4.75
N LEU A 178 13.85 -8.61 4.70
CA LEU A 178 14.77 -7.69 5.36
C LEU A 178 14.78 -7.90 6.89
N LEU A 179 13.61 -8.06 7.49
CA LEU A 179 13.48 -8.32 8.92
C LEU A 179 14.11 -9.65 9.32
N LYS A 180 13.96 -10.70 8.52
CA LYS A 180 14.59 -12.00 8.77
C LYS A 180 16.13 -11.95 8.65
N ALA A 181 16.63 -11.19 7.68
CA ALA A 181 18.07 -11.10 7.42
C ALA A 181 18.81 -10.15 8.38
N GLY A 182 18.22 -8.99 8.67
CA GLY A 182 18.87 -7.88 9.38
C GLY A 182 18.18 -7.41 10.67
N GLY A 183 17.02 -7.98 10.97
CA GLY A 183 16.23 -7.65 12.16
C GLY A 183 15.65 -6.24 12.17
N PRO A 184 15.02 -5.85 13.30
CA PRO A 184 14.37 -4.53 13.43
C PRO A 184 15.31 -3.33 13.23
N ALA A 185 16.61 -3.49 13.55
CA ALA A 185 17.59 -2.41 13.39
C ALA A 185 17.83 -2.05 11.91
N ALA A 186 17.93 -3.06 11.03
CA ALA A 186 18.07 -2.84 9.59
C ALA A 186 16.83 -2.17 9.00
N MET A 187 15.64 -2.62 9.40
CA MET A 187 14.38 -2.01 8.98
C MET A 187 14.28 -0.56 9.46
N LYS A 188 14.60 -0.29 10.72
CA LYS A 188 14.58 1.07 11.26
C LYS A 188 15.51 2.00 10.48
N LYS A 189 16.75 1.56 10.21
CA LYS A 189 17.71 2.33 9.42
C LYS A 189 17.13 2.68 8.04
N LEU A 190 16.54 1.71 7.35
CA LEU A 190 15.95 1.94 6.03
C LEU A 190 14.78 2.94 6.07
N LEU A 191 13.94 2.85 7.09
CA LEU A 191 12.82 3.79 7.29
C LEU A 191 13.31 5.20 7.61
N ASP A 192 14.37 5.33 8.43
CA ASP A 192 14.98 6.62 8.78
C ASP A 192 15.63 7.29 7.54
N GLU A 193 16.16 6.49 6.59
CA GLU A 193 16.75 6.91 5.31
C GLU A 193 15.72 7.05 4.17
N ALA A 194 14.42 6.91 4.45
CA ALA A 194 13.38 7.00 3.43
C ALA A 194 13.43 8.35 2.69
N LYS A 195 13.36 8.30 1.37
CA LYS A 195 13.47 9.47 0.49
C LYS A 195 12.14 10.23 0.42
N PRO A 196 12.14 11.55 0.39
CA PRO A 196 10.93 12.33 0.12
C PRO A 196 10.44 12.09 -1.32
N MET A 197 9.14 12.30 -1.53
CA MET A 197 8.48 12.07 -2.82
C MET A 197 9.12 12.88 -3.96
N VAL A 198 9.59 14.09 -3.69
CA VAL A 198 10.24 14.95 -4.70
C VAL A 198 11.51 14.32 -5.27
N ASP A 199 12.28 13.58 -4.46
CA ASP A 199 13.51 12.93 -4.91
C ASP A 199 13.18 11.78 -5.90
N LEU A 200 12.13 11.01 -5.63
CA LEU A 200 11.68 9.96 -6.56
C LEU A 200 11.18 10.56 -7.87
N LEU A 201 10.46 11.68 -7.78
CA LEU A 201 10.00 12.41 -8.95
C LEU A 201 11.18 12.89 -9.79
N TRP A 202 12.17 13.49 -9.15
CA TRP A 202 13.40 13.93 -9.80
C TRP A 202 14.17 12.76 -10.43
N GLU A 203 14.43 11.70 -9.66
CA GLU A 203 15.11 10.50 -10.16
C GLU A 203 14.41 9.91 -11.40
N ARG A 204 13.09 9.86 -11.41
CA ARG A 204 12.28 9.41 -12.56
C ARG A 204 12.52 10.28 -13.79
N GLU A 205 12.52 11.59 -13.61
CA GLU A 205 12.62 12.53 -14.73
C GLU A 205 14.04 12.61 -15.31
N VAL A 206 15.08 12.35 -14.52
CA VAL A 206 16.48 12.43 -14.98
C VAL A 206 17.06 11.07 -15.39
N SER A 207 16.53 9.97 -14.88
CA SER A 207 17.08 8.64 -15.09
C SER A 207 17.18 8.28 -16.57
N GLY A 208 18.36 7.85 -16.98
CA GLY A 208 18.66 7.45 -18.36
C GLY A 208 18.68 8.59 -19.39
N LYS A 209 18.50 9.84 -18.98
CA LYS A 209 18.56 10.99 -19.87
C LYS A 209 19.98 11.56 -19.94
N ASN A 210 20.46 11.79 -21.15
CA ASN A 210 21.67 12.57 -21.36
C ASN A 210 21.31 14.06 -21.37
N LEU A 211 21.94 14.85 -20.49
CA LEU A 211 21.67 16.28 -20.29
C LEU A 211 22.82 17.16 -20.70
N ASP A 212 23.60 16.76 -21.72
CA ASP A 212 24.80 17.41 -22.15
C ASP A 212 24.58 18.62 -23.08
N SER A 213 23.36 18.83 -23.62
CA SER A 213 23.06 19.97 -24.48
C SER A 213 21.95 20.87 -23.89
N PRO A 214 21.94 22.17 -24.27
CA PRO A 214 20.88 23.10 -23.86
C PRO A 214 19.47 22.61 -24.23
N GLU A 215 19.30 22.02 -25.41
CA GLU A 215 18.02 21.53 -25.92
C GLU A 215 17.50 20.36 -25.07
N ARG A 216 18.41 19.47 -24.65
CA ARG A 216 18.06 18.34 -23.76
C ARG A 216 17.69 18.80 -22.36
N LYS A 217 18.38 19.81 -21.83
CA LYS A 217 18.03 20.46 -20.56
C LYS A 217 16.67 21.15 -20.66
N ALA A 218 16.40 21.85 -21.77
CA ALA A 218 15.11 22.49 -22.01
C ALA A 218 13.96 21.46 -22.14
N ALA A 219 14.24 20.30 -22.74
CA ALA A 219 13.26 19.20 -22.80
C ALA A 219 12.94 18.64 -21.42
N LEU A 220 13.95 18.48 -20.54
CA LEU A 220 13.74 18.08 -19.14
C LEU A 220 12.93 19.14 -18.39
N ASP A 221 13.28 20.43 -18.51
CA ASP A 221 12.55 21.54 -17.88
C ASP A 221 11.07 21.53 -18.29
N LYS A 222 10.79 21.30 -19.58
CA LYS A 222 9.42 21.16 -20.07
C LYS A 222 8.69 19.99 -19.41
N SER A 223 9.30 18.81 -19.34
CA SER A 223 8.73 17.62 -18.71
C SER A 223 8.42 17.85 -17.23
N LEU A 224 9.35 18.43 -16.48
CA LEU A 224 9.17 18.78 -15.07
C LEU A 224 8.02 19.77 -14.88
N ARG A 225 7.94 20.82 -15.70
CA ARG A 225 6.81 21.78 -15.64
C ARG A 225 5.47 21.14 -15.93
N GLU A 226 5.40 20.18 -16.84
CA GLU A 226 4.16 19.45 -17.14
C GLU A 226 3.73 18.60 -15.94
N THR A 227 4.68 17.93 -15.29
CA THR A 227 4.41 17.12 -14.09
C THR A 227 3.97 17.99 -12.91
N ILE A 228 4.68 19.09 -12.64
CA ILE A 228 4.37 19.99 -11.53
C ILE A 228 2.99 20.66 -11.70
N LYS A 229 2.49 20.86 -12.93
CA LYS A 229 1.13 21.38 -13.19
C LYS A 229 0.02 20.49 -12.62
N LEU A 230 0.30 19.20 -12.36
CA LEU A 230 -0.66 18.30 -11.72
C LEU A 230 -0.95 18.70 -10.28
N ILE A 231 -0.03 19.39 -9.60
CA ILE A 231 -0.19 19.89 -8.23
C ILE A 231 -1.20 21.02 -8.25
N LYS A 232 -2.34 20.80 -7.59
CA LYS A 232 -3.45 21.77 -7.56
C LYS A 232 -3.15 22.97 -6.66
N ASP A 233 -2.51 22.72 -5.52
CA ASP A 233 -2.15 23.78 -4.57
C ASP A 233 -1.05 24.69 -5.16
N PRO A 234 -1.29 26.00 -5.33
CA PRO A 234 -0.33 26.90 -5.96
C PRO A 234 0.92 27.15 -5.12
N SER A 235 0.83 27.08 -3.78
CA SER A 235 1.97 27.24 -2.87
C SER A 235 2.93 26.04 -2.99
N ILE A 236 2.38 24.81 -2.89
CA ILE A 236 3.16 23.58 -3.07
C ILE A 236 3.78 23.56 -4.46
N ARG A 237 2.99 23.85 -5.49
CA ARG A 237 3.50 23.92 -6.87
C ARG A 237 4.65 24.91 -7.02
N GLY A 238 4.59 26.06 -6.34
CA GLY A 238 5.67 27.04 -6.34
C GLY A 238 6.96 26.51 -5.73
N HIS A 239 6.87 25.75 -4.64
CA HIS A 239 8.04 25.12 -4.00
C HIS A 239 8.64 23.97 -4.84
N TYR A 240 7.80 23.20 -5.53
CA TYR A 240 8.29 22.16 -6.47
C TYR A 240 8.96 22.74 -7.73
N ALA A 241 8.74 24.02 -8.05
CA ALA A 241 9.31 24.68 -9.23
C ALA A 241 10.67 25.35 -8.96
N GLN A 242 11.15 25.38 -7.73
CA GLN A 242 12.44 25.92 -7.30
C GLN A 242 13.55 24.87 -7.41
#